data_e1f93c4c0b7b6493e49dc57f5312c39c
#
_entry.id   e1f93c4c0b7b6493e49dc57f5312c39c
#
_cell.length_a   1.000
_cell.length_b   1.000
_cell.length_c   1.000
_cell.angle_alpha   90.00
_cell.angle_beta   90.00
_cell.angle_gamma   90.00
#
_symmetry.space_group_name_H-M   'P 1'
#
loop_
_entity.id
_entity.type
_entity.pdbx_description
1 polymer ?
#
loop_
_entity_poly.entity_id
_entity_poly.type
_entity_poly.pdbx_seq_one_letter_code
_entity_poly.pdbx_strand_id
1 'polypeptide(L)'
;MANRGINKVILVGNLGQDPEVRYMPNGNAVANLSLATSESWKDKQTGETRERTEWHRVVVFGKLAEIAGEYIKKGTQVYIEGQLQTRKWQDQSGNDRYTTEVVINPIGGTLQILGSRNNNEGASNGSWGQSANNYSSAPEAQSRPTMQGAPTSAPQPTAMPEPPMDFDDDIPF
;
A
#
# COMPACT_ATOMS: atom_id res chain seq x y z
N MET A 1 -30.96 -15.02 -32.23
CA MET A 1 -30.88 -14.18 -31.01
C MET A 1 -29.46 -14.19 -30.52
N ALA A 2 -28.83 -13.05 -30.30
CA ALA A 2 -27.48 -13.00 -29.77
C ALA A 2 -27.56 -13.33 -28.26
N ASN A 3 -26.96 -14.45 -27.86
CA ASN A 3 -26.79 -14.75 -26.42
C ASN A 3 -25.80 -13.76 -25.84
N ARG A 4 -26.24 -12.94 -24.88
CA ARG A 4 -25.38 -12.02 -24.13
C ARG A 4 -24.82 -12.75 -22.93
N GLY A 5 -23.50 -12.97 -22.93
CA GLY A 5 -22.79 -13.44 -21.75
C GLY A 5 -22.50 -12.30 -20.76
N ILE A 6 -22.19 -12.62 -19.53
CA ILE A 6 -21.72 -11.68 -18.52
C ILE A 6 -20.23 -11.96 -18.27
N ASN A 7 -19.40 -10.91 -18.42
CA ASN A 7 -17.99 -10.94 -18.08
C ASN A 7 -17.74 -9.89 -16.99
N LYS A 8 -17.78 -10.31 -15.74
CA LYS A 8 -17.57 -9.43 -14.57
C LYS A 8 -16.72 -10.14 -13.56
N VAL A 9 -15.71 -9.44 -13.07
CA VAL A 9 -14.83 -9.88 -11.99
C VAL A 9 -14.93 -8.89 -10.85
N ILE A 10 -15.07 -9.38 -9.63
CA ILE A 10 -15.07 -8.60 -8.40
C ILE A 10 -13.93 -9.11 -7.52
N LEU A 11 -13.05 -8.22 -7.07
CA LEU A 11 -11.95 -8.55 -6.19
C LEU A 11 -11.90 -7.58 -5.01
N VAL A 12 -11.60 -8.10 -3.83
CA VAL A 12 -11.20 -7.33 -2.66
C VAL A 12 -9.86 -7.88 -2.20
N GLY A 13 -8.84 -7.04 -2.18
CA GLY A 13 -7.50 -7.49 -1.84
C GLY A 13 -6.56 -6.32 -1.53
N ASN A 14 -5.30 -6.65 -1.27
CA ASN A 14 -4.28 -5.66 -0.95
C ASN A 14 -3.28 -5.53 -2.10
N LEU A 15 -2.80 -4.31 -2.36
CA LEU A 15 -1.73 -4.11 -3.33
C LEU A 15 -0.41 -4.70 -2.83
N GLY A 16 0.24 -5.48 -3.70
CA GLY A 16 1.56 -6.05 -3.43
C GLY A 16 2.71 -5.07 -3.65
N GLN A 17 2.48 -4.08 -4.50
CA GLN A 17 3.43 -3.03 -4.86
C GLN A 17 2.70 -1.74 -5.20
N ASP A 18 3.44 -0.63 -5.31
CA ASP A 18 2.88 0.64 -5.76
C ASP A 18 2.38 0.53 -7.21
N PRO A 19 1.31 1.24 -7.59
CA PRO A 19 0.80 1.25 -8.96
C PRO A 19 1.83 1.75 -9.96
N GLU A 20 2.00 1.04 -11.08
CA GLU A 20 2.76 1.54 -12.22
C GLU A 20 1.85 2.34 -13.15
N VAL A 21 2.01 3.66 -13.17
CA VAL A 21 1.24 4.53 -14.05
C VAL A 21 2.06 4.89 -15.29
N ARG A 22 1.44 4.75 -16.46
CA ARG A 22 2.00 5.14 -17.76
C ARG A 22 0.98 5.97 -18.51
N TYR A 23 1.46 6.87 -19.36
CA TYR A 23 0.61 7.66 -20.24
C TYR A 23 0.75 7.16 -21.68
N MET A 24 -0.38 6.92 -22.32
CA MET A 24 -0.42 6.56 -23.72
C MET A 24 -0.19 7.82 -24.60
N PRO A 25 0.21 7.66 -25.89
CA PRO A 25 0.40 8.80 -26.80
C PRO A 25 -0.83 9.70 -26.95
N ASN A 26 -2.03 9.17 -26.70
CA ASN A 26 -3.30 9.91 -26.71
C ASN A 26 -3.56 10.68 -25.39
N GLY A 27 -2.61 10.69 -24.44
CA GLY A 27 -2.72 11.36 -23.15
C GLY A 27 -3.49 10.60 -22.08
N ASN A 28 -4.07 9.43 -22.38
CA ASN A 28 -4.81 8.65 -21.41
C ASN A 28 -3.84 7.89 -20.46
N ALA A 29 -4.11 7.96 -19.16
CA ALA A 29 -3.37 7.21 -18.17
C ALA A 29 -3.78 5.72 -18.18
N VAL A 30 -2.79 4.86 -17.92
CA VAL A 30 -2.96 3.43 -17.67
C VAL A 30 -2.18 3.07 -16.43
N ALA A 31 -2.80 2.40 -15.47
CA ALA A 31 -2.13 1.90 -14.27
C ALA A 31 -2.15 0.38 -14.23
N ASN A 32 -1.01 -0.23 -13.95
CA ASN A 32 -0.90 -1.66 -13.67
C ASN A 32 -0.84 -1.87 -12.16
N LEU A 33 -1.73 -2.72 -11.64
CA LEU A 33 -1.80 -3.06 -10.24
C LEU A 33 -1.55 -4.57 -10.07
N SER A 34 -0.80 -4.93 -9.04
CA SER A 34 -0.65 -6.30 -8.56
C SER A 34 -1.47 -6.45 -7.29
N LEU A 35 -2.56 -7.19 -7.34
CA LEU A 35 -3.51 -7.37 -6.24
C LEU A 35 -3.41 -8.76 -5.66
N ALA A 36 -3.22 -8.86 -4.35
CA ALA A 36 -3.23 -10.11 -3.59
C ALA A 36 -4.59 -10.34 -2.94
N THR A 37 -5.16 -11.52 -3.17
CA THR A 37 -6.31 -12.03 -2.40
C THR A 37 -5.85 -13.22 -1.59
N SER A 38 -6.02 -13.19 -0.27
CA SER A 38 -5.61 -14.27 0.63
C SER A 38 -6.82 -14.95 1.26
N GLU A 39 -6.78 -16.26 1.27
CA GLU A 39 -7.73 -17.13 1.95
C GLU A 39 -7.00 -17.91 3.03
N SER A 40 -7.62 -18.05 4.20
CA SER A 40 -7.09 -18.89 5.27
C SER A 40 -8.15 -19.88 5.73
N TRP A 41 -7.74 -21.12 5.93
CA TRP A 41 -8.61 -22.18 6.44
C TRP A 41 -7.88 -23.09 7.40
N LYS A 42 -8.63 -23.75 8.26
CA LYS A 42 -8.10 -24.74 9.18
C LYS A 42 -8.12 -26.12 8.52
N ASP A 43 -6.96 -26.76 8.42
CA ASP A 43 -6.87 -28.14 7.94
C ASP A 43 -7.53 -29.06 8.95
N LYS A 44 -8.51 -29.84 8.50
CA LYS A 44 -9.29 -30.73 9.38
C LYS A 44 -8.51 -31.94 9.87
N GLN A 45 -7.43 -32.34 9.17
CA GLN A 45 -6.61 -33.48 9.54
C GLN A 45 -5.48 -33.10 10.49
N THR A 46 -4.80 -32.00 10.24
CA THR A 46 -3.65 -31.56 11.03
C THR A 46 -4.01 -30.54 12.09
N GLY A 47 -5.16 -29.87 11.98
CA GLY A 47 -5.57 -28.77 12.86
C GLY A 47 -4.80 -27.46 12.62
N GLU A 48 -3.88 -27.43 11.66
CA GLU A 48 -3.08 -26.27 11.31
C GLU A 48 -3.85 -25.27 10.47
N THR A 49 -3.52 -23.99 10.62
CA THR A 49 -4.03 -22.93 9.74
C THR A 49 -3.19 -22.90 8.48
N ARG A 50 -3.83 -23.08 7.34
CA ARG A 50 -3.22 -22.92 6.01
C ARG A 50 -3.69 -21.61 5.39
N GLU A 51 -2.78 -20.97 4.68
CA GLU A 51 -3.04 -19.73 3.93
C GLU A 51 -2.66 -19.94 2.47
N ARG A 52 -3.47 -19.36 1.59
CA ARG A 52 -3.22 -19.34 0.15
C ARG A 52 -3.45 -17.93 -0.35
N THR A 53 -2.48 -17.38 -1.08
CA THR A 53 -2.57 -16.07 -1.72
C THR A 53 -2.57 -16.23 -3.23
N GLU A 54 -3.54 -15.61 -3.89
CA GLU A 54 -3.60 -15.49 -5.35
C GLU A 54 -3.25 -14.06 -5.77
N TRP A 55 -2.44 -13.96 -6.82
CA TRP A 55 -2.00 -12.71 -7.38
C TRP A 55 -2.75 -12.39 -8.67
N HIS A 56 -3.44 -11.27 -8.68
CA HIS A 56 -4.21 -10.80 -9.82
C HIS A 56 -3.51 -9.62 -10.48
N ARG A 57 -3.37 -9.71 -11.80
CA ARG A 57 -2.92 -8.59 -12.61
C ARG A 57 -4.13 -7.77 -13.01
N VAL A 58 -4.13 -6.48 -12.65
CA VAL A 58 -5.22 -5.55 -12.89
C VAL A 58 -4.72 -4.37 -13.69
N VAL A 59 -5.44 -4.02 -14.77
CA VAL A 59 -5.13 -2.87 -15.61
C VAL A 59 -6.28 -1.87 -15.52
N VAL A 60 -5.94 -0.65 -15.13
CA VAL A 60 -6.90 0.45 -14.93
C VAL A 60 -6.68 1.50 -16.02
N PHE A 61 -7.74 1.99 -16.64
CA PHE A 61 -7.66 3.00 -17.69
C PHE A 61 -8.28 4.34 -17.28
N GLY A 62 -7.73 5.42 -17.87
CA GLY A 62 -8.28 6.77 -17.78
C GLY A 62 -8.14 7.39 -16.39
N LYS A 63 -9.12 8.18 -15.97
CA LYS A 63 -9.07 8.94 -14.71
C LYS A 63 -8.86 8.08 -13.47
N LEU A 64 -9.41 6.86 -13.44
CA LEU A 64 -9.20 5.92 -12.34
C LEU A 64 -7.73 5.49 -12.22
N ALA A 65 -6.99 5.43 -13.33
CA ALA A 65 -5.56 5.13 -13.32
C ALA A 65 -4.73 6.25 -12.66
N GLU A 66 -5.08 7.51 -12.92
CA GLU A 66 -4.44 8.66 -12.26
C GLU A 66 -4.70 8.64 -10.76
N ILE A 67 -5.96 8.44 -10.35
CA ILE A 67 -6.36 8.31 -8.95
C ILE A 67 -5.62 7.14 -8.27
N ALA A 68 -5.51 6.01 -8.96
CA ALA A 68 -4.76 4.87 -8.43
C ALA A 68 -3.30 5.23 -8.16
N GLY A 69 -2.63 5.91 -9.09
CA GLY A 69 -1.24 6.32 -8.94
C GLY A 69 -1.00 7.34 -7.84
N GLU A 70 -1.96 8.23 -7.61
CA GLU A 70 -1.86 9.31 -6.63
C GLU A 70 -2.14 8.83 -5.19
N TYR A 71 -3.19 8.03 -5.01
CA TYR A 71 -3.74 7.71 -3.68
C TYR A 71 -3.47 6.28 -3.21
N ILE A 72 -3.14 5.35 -4.11
CA ILE A 72 -2.96 3.95 -3.75
C ILE A 72 -1.46 3.63 -3.62
N LYS A 73 -1.10 2.92 -2.55
CA LYS A 73 0.26 2.47 -2.26
C LYS A 73 0.28 0.97 -1.98
N LYS A 74 1.47 0.38 -1.94
CA LYS A 74 1.66 -0.99 -1.47
C LYS A 74 0.95 -1.20 -0.12
N GLY A 75 0.22 -2.31 -0.01
CA GLY A 75 -0.53 -2.68 1.19
C GLY A 75 -1.92 -2.05 1.31
N THR A 76 -2.29 -1.10 0.45
CA THR A 76 -3.64 -0.52 0.42
C THR A 76 -4.66 -1.59 0.04
N GLN A 77 -5.73 -1.70 0.81
CA GLN A 77 -6.87 -2.56 0.49
C GLN A 77 -7.81 -1.84 -0.46
N VAL A 78 -8.17 -2.51 -1.55
CA VAL A 78 -9.04 -1.98 -2.59
C VAL A 78 -10.14 -2.96 -2.95
N TYR A 79 -11.30 -2.41 -3.34
CA TYR A 79 -12.38 -3.10 -4.02
C TYR A 79 -12.32 -2.78 -5.51
N ILE A 80 -12.42 -3.80 -6.34
CA ILE A 80 -12.33 -3.70 -7.80
C ILE A 80 -13.50 -4.40 -8.45
N GLU A 81 -14.13 -3.75 -9.42
CA GLU A 81 -14.99 -4.38 -10.41
C GLU A 81 -14.42 -4.15 -11.80
N GLY A 82 -14.24 -5.20 -12.54
CA GLY A 82 -13.72 -5.15 -13.90
C GLY A 82 -14.19 -6.33 -14.75
N GLN A 83 -13.53 -6.52 -15.88
CA GLN A 83 -13.78 -7.60 -16.82
C GLN A 83 -12.49 -8.41 -17.01
N LEU A 84 -12.62 -9.72 -17.18
CA LEU A 84 -11.50 -10.57 -17.54
C LEU A 84 -11.18 -10.40 -19.00
N GLN A 85 -9.92 -10.14 -19.33
CA GLN A 85 -9.45 -9.99 -20.70
C GLN A 85 -8.16 -10.78 -20.91
N THR A 86 -8.08 -11.53 -22.00
CA THR A 86 -6.85 -12.20 -22.41
C THR A 86 -6.26 -11.45 -23.60
N ARG A 87 -5.01 -11.01 -23.41
CA ARG A 87 -4.23 -10.30 -24.42
C ARG A 87 -3.15 -11.21 -24.99
N LYS A 88 -3.07 -11.28 -26.33
CA LYS A 88 -1.99 -11.93 -27.06
C LYS A 88 -0.84 -10.94 -27.27
N TRP A 89 0.39 -11.37 -27.04
CA TRP A 89 1.60 -10.59 -27.30
C TRP A 89 2.74 -11.53 -27.73
N GLN A 90 3.79 -10.98 -28.34
CA GLN A 90 4.96 -11.76 -28.74
C GLN A 90 6.13 -11.49 -27.80
N ASP A 91 6.79 -12.56 -27.36
CA ASP A 91 8.03 -12.44 -26.61
C ASP A 91 9.21 -12.05 -27.50
N GLN A 92 10.39 -11.82 -26.91
CA GLN A 92 11.60 -11.43 -27.65
C GLN A 92 12.06 -12.50 -28.65
N SER A 93 11.63 -13.74 -28.48
CA SER A 93 11.92 -14.86 -29.39
C SER A 93 10.88 -15.01 -30.49
N GLY A 94 9.89 -14.10 -30.58
CA GLY A 94 8.81 -14.13 -31.57
C GLY A 94 7.69 -15.12 -31.28
N ASN A 95 7.69 -15.77 -30.09
CA ASN A 95 6.64 -16.70 -29.72
C ASN A 95 5.40 -15.96 -29.22
N ASP A 96 4.23 -16.45 -29.61
CA ASP A 96 2.95 -15.96 -29.15
C ASP A 96 2.73 -16.31 -27.67
N ARG A 97 2.47 -15.31 -26.85
CA ARG A 97 2.13 -15.42 -25.43
C ARG A 97 0.76 -14.84 -25.16
N TYR A 98 0.11 -15.38 -24.16
CA TYR A 98 -1.19 -14.94 -23.71
C TYR A 98 -1.12 -14.52 -22.25
N THR A 99 -1.66 -13.35 -21.94
CA THR A 99 -1.75 -12.86 -20.56
C THR A 99 -3.20 -12.54 -20.27
N THR A 100 -3.74 -13.16 -19.23
CA THR A 100 -5.09 -12.87 -18.73
C THR A 100 -4.98 -11.88 -17.59
N GLU A 101 -5.76 -10.83 -17.66
CA GLU A 101 -5.76 -9.70 -16.73
C GLU A 101 -7.18 -9.21 -16.49
N VAL A 102 -7.39 -8.58 -15.34
CA VAL A 102 -8.66 -7.89 -15.01
C VAL A 102 -8.55 -6.46 -15.48
N VAL A 103 -9.46 -6.03 -16.34
CA VAL A 103 -9.47 -4.69 -16.93
C VAL A 103 -10.56 -3.85 -16.28
N ILE A 104 -10.20 -2.69 -15.77
CA ILE A 104 -11.10 -1.68 -15.24
C ILE A 104 -11.23 -0.57 -16.31
N ASN A 105 -12.34 -0.60 -17.02
CA ASN A 105 -12.65 0.43 -18.00
C ASN A 105 -13.25 1.68 -17.32
N PRO A 106 -13.08 2.88 -17.91
CA PRO A 106 -13.68 4.12 -17.39
C PRO A 106 -15.21 4.06 -17.30
N ILE A 107 -15.83 3.24 -18.14
CA ILE A 107 -17.28 3.04 -18.16
C ILE A 107 -17.57 1.62 -17.66
N GLY A 108 -18.27 1.51 -16.54
CA GLY A 108 -18.71 0.23 -15.97
C GLY A 108 -17.67 -0.49 -15.11
N GLY A 109 -16.47 0.05 -14.95
CA GLY A 109 -15.47 -0.42 -13.97
C GLY A 109 -15.54 0.39 -12.68
N THR A 110 -15.16 -0.23 -11.58
CA THR A 110 -15.11 0.40 -10.25
C THR A 110 -13.77 0.12 -9.59
N LEU A 111 -13.20 1.15 -8.98
CA LEU A 111 -12.03 1.06 -8.10
C LEU A 111 -12.33 1.89 -6.86
N GLN A 112 -12.37 1.25 -5.70
CA GLN A 112 -12.64 1.91 -4.42
C GLN A 112 -11.56 1.56 -3.41
N ILE A 113 -11.00 2.58 -2.75
CA ILE A 113 -10.04 2.41 -1.67
C ILE A 113 -10.83 2.10 -0.40
N LEU A 114 -10.55 0.95 0.23
CA LEU A 114 -11.21 0.50 1.46
C LEU A 114 -10.41 0.85 2.71
N GLY A 115 -9.09 0.97 2.61
CA GLY A 115 -8.21 1.32 3.71
C GLY A 115 -6.74 1.17 3.35
N SER A 116 -5.90 1.85 4.11
CA SER A 116 -4.45 1.62 4.12
C SER A 116 -4.13 0.78 5.35
N ARG A 117 -3.30 -0.25 5.19
CA ARG A 117 -2.69 -0.92 6.33
C ARG A 117 -1.68 0.07 6.94
N ASN A 118 -2.14 0.91 7.85
CA ASN A 118 -1.24 1.70 8.67
C ASN A 118 -0.45 0.71 9.53
N ASN A 119 0.80 0.48 9.19
CA ASN A 119 1.80 0.00 10.13
C ASN A 119 2.05 1.11 11.15
N ASN A 120 1.05 1.44 11.94
CA ASN A 120 1.20 2.23 13.14
C ASN A 120 1.37 1.26 14.33
N GLU A 121 2.42 0.46 14.30
CA GLU A 121 2.99 -0.11 15.51
C GLU A 121 3.71 1.03 16.24
N GLY A 122 2.98 1.72 17.12
CA GLY A 122 3.61 2.68 18.00
C GLY A 122 2.83 3.96 18.23
N ALA A 123 1.57 3.89 18.68
CA ALA A 123 0.97 4.93 19.53
C ALA A 123 -0.40 4.46 20.04
N SER A 124 -0.40 3.48 20.92
CA SER A 124 -1.52 3.29 21.83
C SER A 124 -1.25 4.15 23.06
N ASN A 125 -1.94 5.23 23.21
CA ASN A 125 -2.54 5.65 24.47
C ASN A 125 -3.33 6.95 24.26
N GLY A 126 -4.51 6.87 23.69
CA GLY A 126 -5.54 7.88 23.77
C GLY A 126 -6.51 7.49 24.86
N SER A 127 -6.18 7.83 26.10
CA SER A 127 -7.09 7.78 27.24
C SER A 127 -8.34 8.57 26.91
N TRP A 128 -9.46 7.89 26.78
CA TRP A 128 -10.79 8.47 26.93
C TRP A 128 -11.04 8.61 28.43
N GLY A 129 -10.72 9.75 29.00
CA GLY A 129 -10.86 10.05 30.43
C GLY A 129 -11.52 11.39 30.64
N GLN A 130 -12.82 11.34 30.93
CA GLN A 130 -13.56 12.18 31.85
C GLN A 130 -13.31 13.69 31.89
N SER A 131 -14.25 14.41 31.32
CA SER A 131 -14.65 15.73 31.83
C SER A 131 -15.17 15.60 33.28
N ALA A 132 -14.46 16.19 34.21
CA ALA A 132 -15.04 16.59 35.49
C ALA A 132 -14.71 18.05 35.71
N ASN A 133 -15.78 18.83 35.66
CA ASN A 133 -15.84 20.22 36.15
C ASN A 133 -15.28 20.31 37.57
N ASN A 134 -14.40 21.25 37.82
CA ASN A 134 -14.42 21.91 39.09
C ASN A 134 -13.96 23.37 38.94
N TYR A 135 -14.93 24.27 39.15
CA TYR A 135 -14.70 25.68 39.45
C TYR A 135 -14.21 25.78 40.89
N SER A 136 -13.10 26.48 41.14
CA SER A 136 -13.04 27.48 42.19
C SER A 136 -11.65 28.08 42.38
N SER A 137 -11.64 29.43 42.32
CA SER A 137 -10.85 30.39 43.07
C SER A 137 -9.33 30.44 42.96
N ALA A 138 -8.85 31.52 42.38
CA ALA A 138 -7.63 32.24 42.73
C ALA A 138 -7.83 33.01 44.06
N PRO A 139 -6.83 33.68 44.71
CA PRO A 139 -5.59 34.25 44.22
C PRO A 139 -4.37 34.20 45.18
N GLU A 140 -3.35 34.98 44.76
CA GLU A 140 -2.19 35.61 45.50
C GLU A 140 -0.86 34.84 45.59
N ALA A 141 0.09 35.34 44.89
CA ALA A 141 1.12 36.38 45.06
C ALA A 141 2.45 35.93 45.72
N GLN A 142 3.55 36.40 45.08
CA GLN A 142 4.92 36.62 45.60
C GLN A 142 5.83 35.39 45.70
N SER A 143 7.06 35.30 45.17
CA SER A 143 8.16 36.25 45.02
C SER A 143 9.32 35.56 44.30
N ARG A 144 10.05 36.28 43.47
CA ARG A 144 11.44 35.96 43.03
C ARG A 144 12.41 36.09 44.17
N PRO A 145 13.60 35.46 44.16
CA PRO A 145 14.71 35.99 43.38
C PRO A 145 15.71 34.96 42.81
N THR A 146 16.31 35.40 41.70
CA THR A 146 17.70 35.32 41.17
C THR A 146 18.74 34.42 41.83
N MET A 147 19.47 33.61 41.01
CA MET A 147 20.91 33.77 40.71
C MET A 147 21.45 32.55 39.93
N GLN A 148 21.97 32.84 38.72
CA GLN A 148 23.37 32.72 38.28
C GLN A 148 24.02 31.31 38.25
N GLY A 149 24.48 30.91 37.07
CA GLY A 149 25.49 29.86 36.87
C GLY A 149 25.47 29.26 35.46
N ALA A 150 26.18 29.79 34.50
CA ALA A 150 26.61 29.16 33.24
C ALA A 150 27.97 28.48 33.45
N PRO A 151 28.60 27.87 32.43
CA PRO A 151 28.17 26.88 31.45
C PRO A 151 29.04 25.61 31.52
N THR A 152 28.60 24.50 30.98
CA THR A 152 29.52 23.38 30.69
C THR A 152 29.12 22.66 29.41
N SER A 153 30.05 22.73 28.52
CA SER A 153 30.31 22.07 27.25
C SER A 153 29.61 20.74 26.96
N ALA A 154 29.03 20.69 25.75
CA ALA A 154 28.60 19.49 25.08
C ALA A 154 29.81 18.63 24.62
N PRO A 155 29.78 17.30 24.70
CA PRO A 155 30.69 16.44 23.97
C PRO A 155 30.14 16.16 22.58
N GLN A 156 31.03 16.32 21.57
CA GLN A 156 30.83 15.91 20.18
C GLN A 156 30.69 14.39 20.07
N PRO A 157 29.83 13.87 19.18
CA PRO A 157 29.86 12.47 18.82
C PRO A 157 31.03 12.19 17.86
N THR A 158 31.90 11.30 18.27
CA THR A 158 32.96 10.69 17.46
C THR A 158 32.34 9.87 16.33
N ALA A 159 32.79 10.14 15.11
CA ALA A 159 32.49 9.38 13.91
C ALA A 159 33.02 7.94 14.06
N MET A 160 32.17 6.94 13.85
CA MET A 160 32.56 5.56 13.63
C MET A 160 33.08 5.37 12.21
N PRO A 161 34.18 4.63 11.99
CA PRO A 161 34.63 4.30 10.65
C PRO A 161 33.72 3.25 10.03
N GLU A 162 33.35 3.48 8.78
CA GLU A 162 32.61 2.52 7.93
C GLU A 162 33.50 1.30 7.63
N PRO A 163 32.94 0.06 7.64
CA PRO A 163 33.66 -1.11 7.20
C PRO A 163 33.81 -1.13 5.68
N PRO A 164 34.91 -1.66 5.13
CA PRO A 164 35.12 -1.74 3.68
C PRO A 164 34.13 -2.71 3.06
N MET A 165 33.51 -2.28 1.95
CA MET A 165 32.72 -3.14 1.07
C MET A 165 33.67 -3.97 0.21
N ASP A 166 33.77 -5.26 0.50
CA ASP A 166 34.31 -6.24 -0.42
C ASP A 166 33.22 -6.59 -1.46
N PHE A 167 33.44 -6.15 -2.67
CA PHE A 167 32.73 -6.63 -3.85
C PHE A 167 33.48 -7.87 -4.38
N ASP A 168 33.03 -9.04 -3.96
CA ASP A 168 33.36 -10.26 -4.68
C ASP A 168 32.32 -10.48 -5.79
N ASP A 169 32.76 -10.16 -6.99
CA ASP A 169 32.12 -10.41 -8.27
C ASP A 169 32.30 -11.90 -8.64
N ASP A 170 31.33 -12.74 -8.30
CA ASP A 170 31.21 -14.06 -8.88
C ASP A 170 29.75 -14.35 -9.26
N ILE A 171 29.41 -14.04 -10.51
CA ILE A 171 28.19 -14.49 -11.15
C ILE A 171 28.56 -15.74 -11.99
N PRO A 172 28.17 -16.96 -11.62
CA PRO A 172 28.20 -18.10 -12.54
C PRO A 172 26.93 -18.09 -13.40
N PHE A 173 27.16 -18.28 -14.68
CA PHE A 173 26.17 -18.45 -15.74
C PHE A 173 25.30 -19.68 -15.57
#